data_c131868a1e8c7a72b10b26f9072c59e8
#
_entry.id   c131868a1e8c7a72b10b26f9072c59e8
#
_cell.length_a   1.000
_cell.length_b   1.000
_cell.length_c   1.000
_cell.angle_alpha   90.00
_cell.angle_beta   90.00
_cell.angle_gamma   90.00
#
_symmetry.space_group_name_H-M   'P 1'
#
loop_
_entity.id
_entity.type
_entity.pdbx_description
1 polymer ?
#
loop_
_entity_poly.entity_id
_entity_poly.type
_entity_poly.pdbx_seq_one_letter_code
_entity_poly.pdbx_strand_id
1 'polypeptide(L)'
;MVLLVEKPDGEEWELEVEKEYEEDLGIEFENGGLMDDYRSCSNKCMFCFIDQMPPGMRDTLYFKDDDSRLSFIQGNYVTLTNMSDHDIDRIIRYHLEPINISIQTMNPELRCKMLHNRFAGDALKKLQKLYDAGITMNGQIVLCKGVNER
;
A
#
# COMPACT_ATOMS: atom_id res chain seq x y z
N MET A 1 -33.94 -2.45 4.92
CA MET A 1 -32.56 -2.62 5.42
C MET A 1 -32.29 -1.57 6.48
N VAL A 2 -31.55 -1.91 7.53
CA VAL A 2 -31.23 -0.96 8.60
C VAL A 2 -29.75 -0.64 8.54
N LEU A 3 -29.41 0.65 8.54
CA LEU A 3 -28.03 1.16 8.60
C LEU A 3 -27.80 1.80 9.96
N LEU A 4 -26.74 1.40 10.64
CA LEU A 4 -26.26 2.09 11.83
C LEU A 4 -25.15 3.06 11.41
N VAL A 5 -25.36 4.34 11.67
CA VAL A 5 -24.45 5.42 11.29
C VAL A 5 -23.94 6.10 12.55
N GLU A 6 -22.62 6.09 12.75
CA GLU A 6 -21.94 6.85 13.79
C GLU A 6 -21.42 8.18 13.20
N LYS A 7 -21.83 9.29 13.77
CA LYS A 7 -21.36 10.62 13.38
C LYS A 7 -20.00 10.97 14.01
N PRO A 8 -19.26 11.94 13.49
CA PRO A 8 -17.98 12.38 14.05
C PRO A 8 -18.05 12.87 15.51
N ASP A 9 -19.23 13.29 15.97
CA ASP A 9 -19.48 13.70 17.35
C ASP A 9 -19.83 12.53 18.29
N GLY A 10 -19.86 11.29 17.75
CA GLY A 10 -20.19 10.06 18.48
C GLY A 10 -21.69 9.80 18.61
N GLU A 11 -22.55 10.58 17.93
CA GLU A 11 -23.99 10.31 17.88
C GLU A 11 -24.26 9.14 16.93
N GLU A 12 -25.00 8.14 17.40
CA GLU A 12 -25.41 6.98 16.62
C GLU A 12 -26.84 7.16 16.09
N TRP A 13 -26.99 6.92 14.80
CA TRP A 13 -28.29 6.96 14.13
C TRP A 13 -28.61 5.62 13.49
N GLU A 14 -29.82 5.13 13.74
CA GLU A 14 -30.38 4.00 13.05
C GLU A 14 -31.28 4.51 11.92
N LEU A 15 -30.89 4.22 10.68
CA LEU A 15 -31.61 4.63 9.47
C LEU A 15 -32.28 3.41 8.85
N GLU A 16 -33.59 3.41 8.79
CA GLU A 16 -34.35 2.40 8.06
C GLU A 16 -34.48 2.81 6.59
N VAL A 17 -33.91 1.99 5.69
CA VAL A 17 -33.90 2.23 4.25
C VAL A 17 -34.76 1.18 3.55
N GLU A 18 -35.85 1.63 2.92
CA GLU A 18 -36.66 0.82 2.03
C GLU A 18 -36.09 0.92 0.60
N LYS A 19 -35.65 -0.19 0.05
CA LYS A 19 -35.11 -0.27 -1.32
C LYS A 19 -35.34 -1.64 -1.92
N GLU A 20 -35.47 -1.68 -3.23
CA GLU A 20 -35.41 -2.92 -3.99
C GLU A 20 -33.99 -3.51 -4.01
N TYR A 21 -33.85 -4.81 -4.31
CA TYR A 21 -32.57 -5.49 -4.25
C TYR A 21 -31.50 -4.85 -5.17
N GLU A 22 -31.90 -4.42 -6.36
CA GLU A 22 -31.03 -3.84 -7.41
C GLU A 22 -30.89 -2.31 -7.30
N GLU A 23 -31.60 -1.67 -6.39
CA GLU A 23 -31.56 -0.22 -6.21
C GLU A 23 -30.32 0.20 -5.44
N ASP A 24 -29.64 1.29 -5.89
CA ASP A 24 -28.49 1.86 -5.22
C ASP A 24 -28.89 2.48 -3.86
N LEU A 25 -28.00 2.46 -2.90
CA LEU A 25 -28.16 3.09 -1.60
C LEU A 25 -28.11 4.62 -1.65
N GLY A 26 -27.64 5.21 -2.74
CA GLY A 26 -27.43 6.64 -2.87
C GLY A 26 -26.35 7.19 -1.95
N ILE A 27 -25.39 6.34 -1.50
CA ILE A 27 -24.27 6.77 -0.66
C ILE A 27 -23.22 7.42 -1.56
N GLU A 28 -22.95 8.69 -1.32
CA GLU A 28 -21.85 9.41 -1.95
C GLU A 28 -20.71 9.60 -0.96
N PHE A 29 -19.47 9.38 -1.43
CA PHE A 29 -18.26 9.59 -0.64
C PHE A 29 -17.63 10.91 -1.03
N GLU A 30 -17.20 11.69 -0.04
CA GLU A 30 -16.59 13.01 -0.23
C GLU A 30 -15.40 12.97 -1.19
N ASN A 31 -14.61 11.89 -1.17
CA ASN A 31 -13.46 11.66 -2.05
C ASN A 31 -13.79 10.87 -3.32
N GLY A 32 -15.07 10.71 -3.68
CA GLY A 32 -15.50 9.98 -4.86
C GLY A 32 -15.32 8.47 -4.80
N GLY A 33 -15.06 7.89 -3.63
CA GLY A 33 -14.91 6.44 -3.44
C GLY A 33 -14.74 6.02 -1.99
N LEU A 34 -14.75 4.71 -1.77
CA LEU A 34 -14.60 4.06 -0.44
C LEU A 34 -13.20 4.19 0.16
N MET A 35 -12.24 4.75 -0.58
CA MET A 35 -10.84 4.78 -0.14
C MET A 35 -10.43 6.19 0.29
N ASP A 36 -9.76 6.26 1.43
CA ASP A 36 -9.01 7.45 1.84
C ASP A 36 -7.92 7.82 0.82
N ASP A 37 -7.33 8.99 0.97
CA ASP A 37 -6.18 9.42 0.18
C ASP A 37 -5.09 8.35 0.10
N TYR A 38 -4.46 8.22 -1.06
CA TYR A 38 -3.39 7.25 -1.24
C TYR A 38 -2.15 7.61 -0.42
N ARG A 39 -1.52 6.58 0.15
CA ARG A 39 -0.29 6.76 0.93
C ARG A 39 0.90 7.02 0.02
N SER A 40 1.55 8.17 0.24
CA SER A 40 2.78 8.52 -0.47
C SER A 40 3.99 7.74 0.04
N CYS A 41 4.91 7.41 -0.84
CA CYS A 41 6.18 6.77 -0.51
C CYS A 41 7.12 7.75 0.23
N SER A 42 7.64 7.33 1.37
CA SER A 42 8.63 8.09 2.16
C SER A 42 10.09 7.75 1.81
N ASN A 43 10.33 6.80 0.92
CA ASN A 43 11.67 6.37 0.55
C ASN A 43 12.31 7.33 -0.48
N LYS A 44 13.67 7.34 -0.49
CA LYS A 44 14.48 8.08 -1.47
C LYS A 44 15.42 7.10 -2.18
N CYS A 45 14.83 6.10 -2.84
CA CYS A 45 15.57 5.01 -3.46
C CYS A 45 16.54 5.53 -4.51
N MET A 46 17.78 4.99 -4.53
CA MET A 46 18.78 5.37 -5.52
C MET A 46 18.41 5.05 -6.97
N PHE A 47 17.39 4.19 -7.15
CA PHE A 47 16.84 3.77 -8.44
C PHE A 47 15.42 4.30 -8.69
N CYS A 48 14.94 5.28 -7.93
CA CYS A 48 13.57 5.76 -8.03
C CYS A 48 13.35 6.45 -9.39
N PHE A 49 12.53 5.84 -10.24
CA PHE A 49 12.25 6.39 -11.58
C PHE A 49 11.44 7.69 -11.51
N ILE A 50 10.64 7.89 -10.46
CA ILE A 50 9.90 9.15 -10.25
C ILE A 50 10.87 10.30 -9.97
N ASP A 51 11.91 10.07 -9.13
CA ASP A 51 12.93 11.10 -8.85
C ASP A 51 13.81 11.43 -10.06
N GLN A 52 13.82 10.56 -11.06
CA GLN A 52 14.56 10.75 -12.31
C GLN A 52 13.71 11.38 -13.43
N MET A 53 12.45 11.66 -13.17
CA MET A 53 11.56 12.28 -14.15
C MET A 53 12.00 13.71 -14.47
N PRO A 54 11.91 14.15 -15.74
CA PRO A 54 12.19 15.53 -16.12
C PRO A 54 11.26 16.51 -15.37
N PRO A 55 11.73 17.70 -14.99
CA PRO A 55 10.87 18.71 -14.36
C PRO A 55 9.82 19.26 -15.34
N GLY A 56 8.69 19.74 -14.80
CA GLY A 56 7.64 20.40 -15.59
C GLY A 56 6.65 19.48 -16.29
N MET A 57 6.60 18.20 -15.90
CA MET A 57 5.55 17.27 -16.32
C MET A 57 4.28 17.46 -15.49
N ARG A 58 3.21 16.71 -15.82
CA ARG A 58 1.96 16.73 -15.05
C ARG A 58 2.21 16.28 -13.61
N ASP A 59 1.60 16.95 -12.64
CA ASP A 59 1.79 16.70 -11.20
C ASP A 59 1.53 15.23 -10.80
N THR A 60 0.56 14.59 -11.44
CA THR A 60 0.24 13.18 -11.21
C THR A 60 1.40 12.22 -11.51
N LEU A 61 2.35 12.61 -12.36
CA LEU A 61 3.53 11.79 -12.68
C LEU A 61 4.61 11.82 -11.59
N TYR A 62 4.53 12.79 -10.67
CA TYR A 62 5.47 12.91 -9.55
C TYR A 62 4.95 12.29 -8.27
N PHE A 63 3.72 11.77 -8.28
CA PHE A 63 3.18 11.08 -7.12
C PHE A 63 3.88 9.72 -6.96
N LYS A 64 4.54 9.54 -5.82
CA LYS A 64 5.16 8.27 -5.44
C LYS A 64 4.20 7.53 -4.54
N ASP A 65 3.56 6.51 -5.05
CA ASP A 65 2.73 5.64 -4.24
C ASP A 65 3.55 4.59 -3.48
N ASP A 66 3.09 4.25 -2.29
CA ASP A 66 3.53 3.09 -1.51
C ASP A 66 2.32 2.58 -0.69
N ASP A 67 1.20 2.45 -1.38
CA ASP A 67 -0.09 2.05 -0.82
C ASP A 67 -0.41 0.61 -1.19
N SER A 68 -0.57 -0.26 -0.19
CA SER A 68 -0.85 -1.68 -0.40
C SER A 68 -2.17 -1.94 -1.13
N ARG A 69 -3.15 -1.02 -1.02
CA ARG A 69 -4.42 -1.13 -1.75
C ARG A 69 -4.19 -1.12 -3.25
N LEU A 70 -3.27 -0.27 -3.73
CA LEU A 70 -2.91 -0.20 -5.14
C LEU A 70 -2.17 -1.45 -5.63
N SER A 71 -1.49 -2.17 -4.73
CA SER A 71 -0.90 -3.47 -5.09
C SER A 71 -1.99 -4.47 -5.48
N PHE A 72 -3.09 -4.54 -4.73
CA PHE A 72 -4.18 -5.47 -5.01
C PHE A 72 -5.06 -5.03 -6.17
N ILE A 73 -5.29 -3.72 -6.35
CA ILE A 73 -6.22 -3.20 -7.37
C ILE A 73 -5.54 -3.01 -8.73
N GLN A 74 -4.29 -2.53 -8.74
CA GLN A 74 -3.58 -2.12 -9.95
C GLN A 74 -2.28 -2.89 -10.19
N GLY A 75 -1.85 -3.74 -9.26
CA GLY A 75 -0.61 -4.48 -9.36
C GLY A 75 0.64 -3.66 -9.03
N ASN A 76 0.52 -2.52 -8.35
CA ASN A 76 1.66 -1.69 -7.97
C ASN A 76 2.56 -2.40 -6.96
N TYR A 77 3.86 -2.11 -7.01
CA TYR A 77 4.84 -2.68 -6.08
C TYR A 77 5.00 -1.81 -4.85
N VAL A 78 4.82 -2.40 -3.66
CA VAL A 78 4.97 -1.71 -2.37
C VAL A 78 6.27 -2.10 -1.68
N THR A 79 6.81 -1.18 -0.87
CA THR A 79 8.09 -1.40 -0.19
C THR A 79 7.95 -2.05 1.19
N LEU A 80 6.76 -2.17 1.72
CA LEU A 80 6.44 -2.56 3.11
C LEU A 80 6.97 -1.57 4.18
N THR A 81 7.69 -0.52 3.80
CA THR A 81 8.20 0.47 4.76
C THR A 81 7.11 1.38 5.29
N ASN A 82 6.05 1.56 4.51
CA ASN A 82 4.93 2.47 4.78
C ASN A 82 3.71 1.75 5.39
N MET A 83 3.86 0.49 5.76
CA MET A 83 2.79 -0.33 6.34
C MET A 83 3.01 -0.53 7.83
N SER A 84 1.94 -0.45 8.60
CA SER A 84 1.93 -0.83 10.02
C SER A 84 1.82 -2.36 10.19
N ASP A 85 2.02 -2.86 11.41
CA ASP A 85 1.78 -4.26 11.71
C ASP A 85 0.29 -4.61 11.55
N HIS A 86 -0.60 -3.66 11.87
CA HIS A 86 -2.03 -3.81 11.64
C HIS A 86 -2.38 -4.00 10.15
N ASP A 87 -1.71 -3.28 9.24
CA ASP A 87 -1.90 -3.47 7.79
C ASP A 87 -1.51 -4.89 7.37
N ILE A 88 -0.39 -5.41 7.90
CA ILE A 88 0.07 -6.79 7.65
C ILE A 88 -0.93 -7.80 8.21
N ASP A 89 -1.43 -7.59 9.44
CA ASP A 89 -2.42 -8.48 10.06
C ASP A 89 -3.73 -8.53 9.27
N ARG A 90 -4.16 -7.39 8.70
CA ARG A 90 -5.32 -7.34 7.81
C ARG A 90 -5.11 -8.14 6.53
N ILE A 91 -3.96 -8.02 5.87
CA ILE A 91 -3.63 -8.81 4.68
C ILE A 91 -3.73 -10.29 4.98
N ILE A 92 -3.14 -10.73 6.10
CA ILE A 92 -3.17 -12.13 6.53
C ILE A 92 -4.60 -12.57 6.85
N ARG A 93 -5.33 -11.78 7.66
CA ARG A 93 -6.70 -12.10 8.10
C ARG A 93 -7.67 -12.27 6.94
N TYR A 94 -7.58 -11.40 5.94
CA TYR A 94 -8.47 -11.41 4.77
C TYR A 94 -7.90 -12.17 3.58
N HIS A 95 -6.71 -12.77 3.75
CA HIS A 95 -6.01 -13.54 2.73
C HIS A 95 -5.89 -12.78 1.40
N LEU A 96 -5.44 -11.50 1.51
CA LEU A 96 -5.31 -10.62 0.35
C LEU A 96 -4.04 -10.97 -0.42
N GLU A 97 -4.21 -11.55 -1.60
CA GLU A 97 -3.11 -12.02 -2.45
C GLU A 97 -3.48 -12.02 -3.95
N PRO A 98 -2.49 -11.99 -4.86
CA PRO A 98 -1.08 -11.78 -4.57
C PRO A 98 -0.77 -10.33 -4.19
N ILE A 99 0.29 -10.12 -3.38
CA ILE A 99 0.85 -8.79 -3.13
C ILE A 99 2.16 -8.61 -3.87
N ASN A 100 2.34 -7.47 -4.53
CA ASN A 100 3.58 -7.15 -5.26
C ASN A 100 4.53 -6.35 -4.36
N ILE A 101 5.75 -6.86 -4.15
CA ILE A 101 6.69 -6.30 -3.19
C ILE A 101 8.00 -5.89 -3.86
N SER A 102 8.41 -4.65 -3.64
CA SER A 102 9.71 -4.08 -4.03
C SER A 102 10.76 -4.51 -3.02
N ILE A 103 11.35 -5.70 -3.21
CA ILE A 103 12.26 -6.35 -2.25
C ILE A 103 13.65 -5.72 -2.32
N GLN A 104 14.24 -5.63 -3.51
CA GLN A 104 15.56 -5.12 -3.87
C GLN A 104 16.73 -5.99 -3.37
N THR A 105 16.69 -6.46 -2.13
CA THR A 105 17.66 -7.35 -1.49
C THR A 105 17.12 -7.88 -0.17
N MET A 106 17.56 -9.05 0.23
CA MET A 106 17.27 -9.64 1.55
C MET A 106 18.31 -9.23 2.62
N ASN A 107 19.36 -8.50 2.25
CA ASN A 107 20.30 -7.95 3.21
C ASN A 107 19.73 -6.65 3.81
N PRO A 108 19.48 -6.59 5.14
CA PRO A 108 18.83 -5.45 5.79
C PRO A 108 19.60 -4.13 5.65
N GLU A 109 20.92 -4.18 5.81
CA GLU A 109 21.79 -2.99 5.75
C GLU A 109 21.84 -2.45 4.31
N LEU A 110 22.00 -3.35 3.34
CA LEU A 110 21.99 -3.00 1.92
C LEU A 110 20.64 -2.42 1.51
N ARG A 111 19.54 -2.97 2.02
CA ARG A 111 18.20 -2.46 1.75
C ARG A 111 18.02 -1.04 2.27
N CYS A 112 18.47 -0.77 3.50
CA CYS A 112 18.48 0.60 4.04
C CYS A 112 19.26 1.57 3.16
N LYS A 113 20.43 1.15 2.66
CA LYS A 113 21.26 1.94 1.75
C LYS A 113 20.54 2.19 0.40
N MET A 114 19.95 1.16 -0.19
CA MET A 114 19.29 1.26 -1.50
C MET A 114 18.04 2.14 -1.46
N LEU A 115 17.24 2.05 -0.40
CA LEU A 115 16.01 2.82 -0.24
C LEU A 115 16.23 4.19 0.43
N HIS A 116 17.43 4.50 0.89
CA HIS A 116 17.74 5.66 1.73
C HIS A 116 16.74 5.80 2.90
N ASN A 117 16.40 4.69 3.53
CA ASN A 117 15.47 4.62 4.64
C ASN A 117 16.02 3.67 5.72
N ARG A 118 16.31 4.21 6.90
CA ARG A 118 16.86 3.45 8.02
C ARG A 118 15.97 2.31 8.52
N PHE A 119 14.67 2.36 8.23
CA PHE A 119 13.71 1.32 8.63
C PHE A 119 13.47 0.26 7.55
N ALA A 120 14.09 0.41 6.37
CA ALA A 120 13.85 -0.49 5.25
C ALA A 120 14.32 -1.92 5.52
N GLY A 121 15.34 -2.11 6.35
CA GLY A 121 15.81 -3.42 6.80
C GLY A 121 14.78 -4.13 7.68
N ASP A 122 14.16 -3.40 8.62
CA ASP A 122 13.13 -3.96 9.51
C ASP A 122 11.86 -4.37 8.75
N ALA A 123 11.56 -3.73 7.62
CA ALA A 123 10.43 -4.11 6.78
C ALA A 123 10.55 -5.55 6.21
N LEU A 124 11.75 -6.14 6.18
CA LEU A 124 11.94 -7.55 5.82
C LEU A 124 11.29 -8.51 6.83
N LYS A 125 11.11 -8.09 8.08
CA LYS A 125 10.36 -8.89 9.07
C LYS A 125 8.88 -9.02 8.70
N LYS A 126 8.30 -7.96 8.10
CA LYS A 126 6.93 -7.98 7.60
C LYS A 126 6.79 -8.91 6.40
N LEU A 127 7.78 -8.92 5.50
CA LEU A 127 7.85 -9.87 4.39
C LEU A 127 7.90 -11.32 4.91
N GLN A 128 8.71 -11.60 5.94
CA GLN A 128 8.77 -12.92 6.55
C GLN A 128 7.42 -13.32 7.15
N LYS A 129 6.74 -12.39 7.85
CA LYS A 129 5.42 -12.63 8.44
C LYS A 129 4.36 -12.98 7.39
N LEU A 130 4.36 -12.30 6.24
CA LEU A 130 3.48 -12.63 5.12
C LEU A 130 3.80 -14.02 4.54
N TYR A 131 5.08 -14.35 4.38
CA TYR A 131 5.52 -15.66 3.90
C TYR A 131 5.10 -16.77 4.85
N ASP A 132 5.32 -16.63 6.15
CA ASP A 132 4.97 -17.62 7.18
C ASP A 132 3.44 -17.85 7.25
N ALA A 133 2.66 -16.84 6.89
CA ALA A 133 1.20 -16.91 6.79
C ALA A 133 0.70 -17.51 5.45
N GLY A 134 1.61 -17.87 4.52
CA GLY A 134 1.26 -18.47 3.25
C GLY A 134 0.74 -17.49 2.19
N ILE A 135 0.94 -16.19 2.36
CA ILE A 135 0.51 -15.17 1.39
C ILE A 135 1.38 -15.23 0.14
N THR A 136 0.75 -15.34 -1.02
CA THR A 136 1.41 -15.30 -2.33
C THR A 136 1.99 -13.91 -2.59
N MET A 137 3.28 -13.86 -2.92
CA MET A 137 4.01 -12.61 -3.15
C MET A 137 4.75 -12.61 -4.47
N ASN A 138 4.70 -11.50 -5.20
CA ASN A 138 5.54 -11.24 -6.36
C ASN A 138 6.66 -10.28 -5.97
N GLY A 139 7.91 -10.74 -6.01
CA GLY A 139 9.07 -9.93 -5.63
C GLY A 139 9.72 -9.23 -6.82
N GLN A 140 9.95 -7.91 -6.71
CA GLN A 140 10.71 -7.13 -7.68
C GLN A 140 12.10 -6.78 -7.12
N ILE A 141 13.12 -6.95 -7.97
CA ILE A 141 14.50 -6.54 -7.70
C ILE A 141 14.97 -5.67 -8.88
N VAL A 142 15.34 -4.42 -8.58
CA VAL A 142 16.05 -3.56 -9.54
C VAL A 142 17.53 -3.82 -9.40
N LEU A 143 18.17 -4.35 -10.44
CA LEU A 143 19.59 -4.64 -10.42
C LEU A 143 20.40 -3.33 -10.56
N CYS A 144 21.11 -2.98 -9.49
CA CYS A 144 21.98 -1.80 -9.43
C CYS A 144 23.44 -2.26 -9.47
N LYS A 145 24.16 -1.96 -10.58
CA LYS A 145 25.55 -2.35 -10.79
C LYS A 145 26.45 -1.85 -9.65
N GLY A 146 27.26 -2.76 -9.10
CA GLY A 146 28.15 -2.46 -7.98
C GLY A 146 27.45 -2.33 -6.62
N VAL A 147 26.13 -2.57 -6.54
CA VAL A 147 25.34 -2.44 -5.31
C VAL A 147 24.76 -3.78 -4.88
N ASN A 148 23.84 -4.35 -5.66
CA ASN A 148 23.13 -5.60 -5.32
C ASN A 148 23.25 -6.70 -6.40
N GLU A 149 24.28 -6.64 -7.23
CA GLU A 149 24.53 -7.61 -8.32
C GLU A 149 25.29 -8.88 -7.88
N ARG A 150 25.42 -9.12 -6.54
CA ARG A 150 26.13 -10.27 -5.98
C ARG A 150 25.18 -11.19 -5.22
#